data_28d13347665da933e94662268caf9ae6
#
_entry.id   28d13347665da933e94662268caf9ae6
#
_cell.length_a   1.000
_cell.length_b   1.000
_cell.length_c   1.000
_cell.angle_alpha   90.00
_cell.angle_beta   90.00
_cell.angle_gamma   90.00
#
_symmetry.space_group_name_H-M   'P 1'
#
loop_
_entity.id
_entity.type
_entity.pdbx_description
1 polymer ?
#
loop_
_entity_poly.entity_id
_entity_poly.type
_entity_poly.pdbx_seq_one_letter_code
_entity_poly.pdbx_strand_id
1 'polypeptide(L)'
;MRHYKIAAIPADGIGPEVISAGIEVLHALTRHDPQLKFDIETFDWGSDYYKKHGVMMPEEGLNMLKAFDAIYFGAVVAPDVPDHITLWGLRLPICQGFDQYANVRPTKILPGVTSPLRNRGPGDLDWVIVRENSEGEYSGNGGRTHRGLPEEVGTEVAIFTRVGVTRIMRYAFRLAQSRPRKLLTVVTKSNAQRHGMVMWDEIAAEVAQEFPDVQWDKMLVDAMTHRMTLHPQTLDTIVATNLHADILSDLAGALAGSLGVAPTANIDPERRFPSMFEPIHGSAFDITGKGIANPIATFWTAVQMLEHLGERHAAALIMESIEYVCEKGILTPDVGGSANTAEVTRAVVHYIDAKADIAETA
;
A
#
# COMPACT_ATOMS: atom_id res chain seq x y z
N MET A 1 11.89 19.58 18.38
CA MET A 1 12.42 18.31 17.80
C MET A 1 11.23 17.43 17.45
N ARG A 2 11.13 17.01 16.19
CA ARG A 2 10.10 16.07 15.69
C ARG A 2 10.72 14.69 15.76
N HIS A 3 10.16 13.86 16.64
CA HIS A 3 10.75 12.58 16.99
C HIS A 3 9.68 11.48 16.85
N TYR A 4 9.97 10.48 16.06
CA TYR A 4 9.05 9.38 15.75
C TYR A 4 9.68 8.03 16.03
N LYS A 5 8.90 7.14 16.65
CA LYS A 5 9.25 5.74 16.86
C LYS A 5 8.65 4.90 15.76
N ILE A 6 9.48 4.21 15.01
CA ILE A 6 9.08 3.38 13.88
C ILE A 6 9.36 1.91 14.18
N ALA A 7 8.33 1.07 14.09
CA ALA A 7 8.49 -0.37 14.13
C ALA A 7 8.75 -0.89 12.71
N ALA A 8 9.95 -1.36 12.43
CA ALA A 8 10.28 -2.01 11.18
C ALA A 8 10.04 -3.52 11.28
N ILE A 9 9.22 -4.06 10.39
CA ILE A 9 8.92 -5.49 10.28
C ILE A 9 9.28 -5.94 8.86
N PRO A 10 10.54 -6.31 8.59
CA PRO A 10 10.98 -6.72 7.25
C PRO A 10 10.27 -7.98 6.74
N ALA A 11 10.03 -8.92 7.62
CA ALA A 11 9.39 -10.22 7.42
C ALA A 11 10.10 -11.10 6.37
N ASP A 12 9.47 -11.42 5.23
CA ASP A 12 9.88 -12.52 4.37
C ASP A 12 10.50 -12.07 3.04
N GLY A 13 11.23 -12.98 2.42
CA GLY A 13 11.71 -12.85 1.05
C GLY A 13 12.60 -11.63 0.82
N ILE A 14 12.21 -10.74 -0.09
CA ILE A 14 12.92 -9.47 -0.35
C ILE A 14 12.64 -8.39 0.71
N GLY A 15 11.72 -8.63 1.64
CA GLY A 15 11.37 -7.68 2.70
C GLY A 15 12.57 -7.11 3.45
N PRO A 16 13.50 -7.93 3.97
CA PRO A 16 14.72 -7.45 4.63
C PRO A 16 15.58 -6.52 3.76
N GLU A 17 15.74 -6.85 2.48
CA GLU A 17 16.53 -6.06 1.52
C GLU A 17 15.91 -4.69 1.27
N VAL A 18 14.61 -4.63 0.95
CA VAL A 18 13.95 -3.37 0.62
C VAL A 18 13.69 -2.49 1.84
N ILE A 19 13.41 -3.07 3.02
CA ILE A 19 13.26 -2.30 4.26
C ILE A 19 14.61 -1.70 4.70
N SER A 20 15.70 -2.44 4.59
CA SER A 20 17.05 -1.91 4.86
C SER A 20 17.34 -0.69 3.97
N ALA A 21 17.02 -0.78 2.69
CA ALA A 21 17.14 0.32 1.74
C ALA A 21 16.27 1.53 2.16
N GLY A 22 15.02 1.30 2.55
CA GLY A 22 14.12 2.35 3.03
C GLY A 22 14.62 3.05 4.29
N ILE A 23 15.18 2.30 5.23
CA ILE A 23 15.78 2.84 6.46
C ILE A 23 17.00 3.73 6.12
N GLU A 24 17.82 3.34 5.14
CA GLU A 24 18.94 4.14 4.67
C GLU A 24 18.47 5.50 4.12
N VAL A 25 17.38 5.52 3.38
CA VAL A 25 16.77 6.76 2.88
C VAL A 25 16.22 7.63 4.01
N LEU A 26 15.56 7.04 5.00
CA LEU A 26 15.09 7.78 6.20
C LEU A 26 16.26 8.41 6.97
N HIS A 27 17.38 7.70 7.10
CA HIS A 27 18.59 8.25 7.73
C HIS A 27 19.21 9.38 6.91
N ALA A 28 19.12 9.35 5.58
CA ALA A 28 19.58 10.47 4.77
C ALA A 28 18.82 11.76 5.07
N LEU A 29 17.52 11.69 5.26
CA LEU A 29 16.71 12.86 5.65
C LEU A 29 17.17 13.48 6.99
N THR A 30 17.46 12.63 7.99
CA THR A 30 17.83 13.11 9.32
C THR A 30 19.23 13.72 9.38
N ARG A 31 20.12 13.42 8.45
CA ARG A 31 21.43 14.08 8.34
C ARG A 31 21.30 15.56 8.01
N HIS A 32 20.28 15.94 7.28
CA HIS A 32 20.06 17.29 6.78
C HIS A 32 18.97 18.07 7.54
N ASP A 33 18.23 17.41 8.41
CA ASP A 33 17.23 18.04 9.28
C ASP A 33 17.48 17.63 10.75
N PRO A 34 18.30 18.37 11.50
CA PRO A 34 18.60 18.06 12.90
C PRO A 34 17.39 18.08 13.83
N GLN A 35 16.26 18.65 13.37
CA GLN A 35 14.99 18.65 14.12
C GLN A 35 14.16 17.40 13.88
N LEU A 36 14.52 16.57 12.90
CA LEU A 36 13.82 15.33 12.55
C LEU A 36 14.62 14.13 13.06
N LYS A 37 13.98 13.26 13.83
CA LYS A 37 14.59 12.04 14.34
C LYS A 37 13.65 10.85 14.21
N PHE A 38 14.21 9.72 13.78
CA PHE A 38 13.53 8.42 13.78
C PHE A 38 14.26 7.46 14.71
N ASP A 39 13.55 6.91 15.71
CA ASP A 39 13.98 5.75 16.48
C ASP A 39 13.35 4.51 15.82
N ILE A 40 14.15 3.73 15.11
CA ILE A 40 13.69 2.57 14.36
C ILE A 40 14.08 1.31 15.11
N GLU A 41 13.08 0.53 15.51
CA GLU A 41 13.25 -0.79 16.10
C GLU A 41 12.81 -1.85 15.10
N THR A 42 13.68 -2.85 14.87
CA THR A 42 13.41 -3.92 13.91
C THR A 42 12.96 -5.18 14.64
N PHE A 43 11.84 -5.75 14.20
CA PHE A 43 11.26 -7.00 14.71
C PHE A 43 11.53 -8.12 13.72
N ASP A 44 11.96 -9.28 14.23
CA ASP A 44 12.26 -10.48 13.45
C ASP A 44 11.03 -11.35 13.14
N TRP A 45 9.84 -10.76 13.21
CA TRP A 45 8.58 -11.44 12.97
C TRP A 45 8.39 -11.81 11.50
N GLY A 46 7.81 -12.96 11.25
CA GLY A 46 7.61 -13.48 9.91
C GLY A 46 7.69 -14.99 9.87
N SER A 47 7.91 -15.54 8.68
CA SER A 47 7.93 -16.98 8.45
C SER A 47 9.10 -17.70 9.15
N ASP A 48 10.27 -17.07 9.24
CA ASP A 48 11.40 -17.64 9.98
C ASP A 48 11.15 -17.65 11.50
N TYR A 49 10.47 -16.63 12.01
CA TYR A 49 9.99 -16.59 13.38
C TYR A 49 8.97 -17.71 13.65
N TYR A 50 8.04 -17.93 12.72
CA TYR A 50 7.07 -19.03 12.79
C TYR A 50 7.74 -20.40 12.84
N LYS A 51 8.76 -20.64 12.03
CA LYS A 51 9.50 -21.92 12.03
C LYS A 51 10.16 -22.20 13.37
N LYS A 52 10.57 -21.17 14.11
CA LYS A 52 11.22 -21.28 15.42
C LYS A 52 10.23 -21.37 16.57
N HIS A 53 9.12 -20.63 16.50
CA HIS A 53 8.24 -20.39 17.64
C HIS A 53 6.81 -20.90 17.45
N GLY A 54 6.44 -21.35 16.25
CA GLY A 54 5.09 -21.82 15.92
C GLY A 54 4.04 -20.72 15.75
N VAL A 55 4.46 -19.46 15.80
CA VAL A 55 3.62 -18.25 15.59
C VAL A 55 4.38 -17.25 14.74
N MET A 56 3.68 -16.42 13.99
CA MET A 56 4.29 -15.41 13.11
C MET A 56 4.79 -14.18 13.89
N MET A 57 4.20 -13.88 15.03
CA MET A 57 4.60 -12.88 16.02
C MET A 57 4.20 -13.31 17.42
N PRO A 58 4.79 -12.73 18.49
CA PRO A 58 4.37 -13.01 19.86
C PRO A 58 2.90 -12.67 20.12
N GLU A 59 2.30 -13.29 21.12
CA GLU A 59 0.92 -12.99 21.56
C GLU A 59 0.77 -11.50 21.96
N GLU A 60 1.79 -10.93 22.58
CA GLU A 60 1.84 -9.52 22.97
C GLU A 60 2.20 -8.58 21.82
N GLY A 61 2.39 -9.07 20.60
CA GLY A 61 2.90 -8.30 19.46
C GLY A 61 2.12 -7.02 19.20
N LEU A 62 0.79 -7.06 19.23
CA LEU A 62 -0.03 -5.85 19.09
C LEU A 62 0.18 -4.85 20.23
N ASN A 63 0.33 -5.30 21.46
CA ASN A 63 0.60 -4.40 22.59
C ASN A 63 1.98 -3.77 22.48
N MET A 64 2.99 -4.49 21.99
CA MET A 64 4.32 -3.95 21.73
C MET A 64 4.26 -2.85 20.66
N LEU A 65 3.53 -3.06 19.58
CA LEU A 65 3.40 -2.12 18.48
C LEU A 65 2.68 -0.81 18.85
N LYS A 66 1.82 -0.81 19.88
CA LYS A 66 1.13 0.40 20.36
C LYS A 66 2.07 1.53 20.81
N ALA A 67 3.31 1.21 21.16
CA ALA A 67 4.32 2.18 21.58
C ALA A 67 4.95 2.96 20.41
N PHE A 68 4.63 2.62 19.16
CA PHE A 68 5.21 3.22 17.97
C PHE A 68 4.25 4.19 17.29
N ASP A 69 4.79 5.14 16.55
CA ASP A 69 4.03 6.13 15.78
C ASP A 69 3.60 5.59 14.41
N ALA A 70 4.39 4.66 13.85
CA ALA A 70 4.09 3.99 12.60
C ALA A 70 4.79 2.63 12.51
N ILE A 71 4.27 1.76 11.63
CA ILE A 71 4.84 0.45 11.31
C ILE A 71 5.32 0.48 9.86
N TYR A 72 6.59 0.14 9.64
CA TYR A 72 7.21 0.04 8.33
C TYR A 72 7.43 -1.43 8.00
N PHE A 73 6.59 -1.96 7.12
CA PHE A 73 6.45 -3.40 6.87
C PHE A 73 7.05 -3.77 5.52
N GLY A 74 7.70 -4.93 5.43
CA GLY A 74 8.29 -5.43 4.20
C GLY A 74 7.31 -6.26 3.37
N ALA A 75 7.43 -7.57 3.45
CA ALA A 75 6.56 -8.50 2.74
C ALA A 75 6.38 -9.78 3.54
N VAL A 76 5.22 -10.42 3.40
CA VAL A 76 4.90 -11.67 4.09
C VAL A 76 4.40 -12.70 3.09
N VAL A 77 4.90 -13.85 3.15
CA VAL A 77 4.60 -15.14 2.53
C VAL A 77 5.92 -15.88 2.29
N ALA A 78 6.02 -17.13 2.69
CA ALA A 78 7.15 -17.98 2.38
C ALA A 78 6.68 -19.28 1.70
N PRO A 79 7.41 -19.81 0.71
CA PRO A 79 6.99 -21.00 -0.04
C PRO A 79 6.77 -22.27 0.80
N ASP A 80 7.44 -22.34 1.95
CA ASP A 80 7.42 -23.46 2.87
C ASP A 80 6.49 -23.28 4.09
N VAL A 81 5.72 -22.18 4.11
CA VAL A 81 4.69 -21.91 5.12
C VAL A 81 3.36 -21.64 4.41
N PRO A 82 2.25 -22.31 4.79
CA PRO A 82 0.95 -22.11 4.16
C PRO A 82 0.49 -20.64 4.20
N ASP A 83 -0.04 -20.13 3.11
CA ASP A 83 -0.45 -18.73 2.95
C ASP A 83 -1.45 -18.25 4.00
N HIS A 84 -2.37 -19.13 4.42
CA HIS A 84 -3.32 -18.81 5.47
C HIS A 84 -2.66 -18.65 6.86
N ILE A 85 -1.48 -19.22 7.09
CA ILE A 85 -0.70 -19.00 8.33
C ILE A 85 0.05 -17.69 8.24
N THR A 86 0.72 -17.41 7.13
CA THR A 86 1.56 -16.22 6.99
C THR A 86 0.72 -14.94 7.02
N LEU A 87 -0.36 -14.87 6.25
CA LEU A 87 -1.22 -13.71 6.16
C LEU A 87 -2.05 -13.48 7.44
N TRP A 88 -2.70 -14.55 7.92
CA TRP A 88 -3.55 -14.51 9.11
C TRP A 88 -2.77 -14.51 10.43
N GLY A 89 -1.48 -14.82 10.42
CA GLY A 89 -0.63 -14.81 11.60
C GLY A 89 0.10 -13.50 11.87
N LEU A 90 0.21 -12.61 10.89
CA LEU A 90 0.98 -11.36 11.05
C LEU A 90 0.24 -10.14 10.50
N ARG A 91 0.08 -10.05 9.18
CA ARG A 91 -0.43 -8.82 8.53
C ARG A 91 -1.88 -8.53 8.89
N LEU A 92 -2.77 -9.49 8.75
CA LEU A 92 -4.20 -9.30 9.05
C LEU A 92 -4.48 -9.01 10.52
N PRO A 93 -3.86 -9.70 11.50
CA PRO A 93 -4.01 -9.33 12.90
C PRO A 93 -3.61 -7.89 13.22
N ILE A 94 -2.56 -7.38 12.60
CA ILE A 94 -2.15 -5.97 12.78
C ILE A 94 -3.21 -5.04 12.19
N CYS A 95 -3.64 -5.26 10.95
CA CYS A 95 -4.67 -4.44 10.30
C CYS A 95 -5.99 -4.44 11.08
N GLN A 96 -6.44 -5.61 11.51
CA GLN A 96 -7.70 -5.77 12.23
C GLN A 96 -7.61 -5.27 13.67
N GLY A 97 -6.54 -5.62 14.38
CA GLY A 97 -6.35 -5.24 15.78
C GLY A 97 -6.18 -3.74 15.99
N PHE A 98 -5.66 -3.04 15.00
CA PHE A 98 -5.51 -1.59 15.00
C PHE A 98 -6.57 -0.85 14.19
N ASP A 99 -7.59 -1.56 13.74
CA ASP A 99 -8.70 -1.01 12.95
C ASP A 99 -8.21 -0.09 11.82
N GLN A 100 -7.19 -0.55 11.10
CA GLN A 100 -6.61 0.13 9.95
C GLN A 100 -7.53 -0.06 8.74
N TYR A 101 -8.72 0.54 8.80
CA TYR A 101 -9.81 0.24 7.88
C TYR A 101 -9.67 0.89 6.50
N ALA A 102 -8.80 1.88 6.35
CA ALA A 102 -8.53 2.51 5.07
C ALA A 102 -7.18 2.04 4.52
N ASN A 103 -7.21 1.31 3.41
CA ASN A 103 -6.00 0.95 2.69
C ASN A 103 -5.87 1.84 1.45
N VAL A 104 -4.77 2.57 1.36
CA VAL A 104 -4.55 3.62 0.36
C VAL A 104 -3.40 3.23 -0.55
N ARG A 105 -3.68 3.07 -1.85
CA ARG A 105 -2.75 2.59 -2.87
C ARG A 105 -2.62 3.60 -4.02
N PRO A 106 -1.71 4.58 -3.94
CA PRO A 106 -1.43 5.46 -5.05
C PRO A 106 -0.68 4.71 -6.15
N THR A 107 -1.00 5.01 -7.39
CA THR A 107 -0.38 4.42 -8.56
C THR A 107 -0.28 5.46 -9.66
N LYS A 108 0.92 5.67 -10.20
CA LYS A 108 1.13 6.52 -11.37
C LYS A 108 2.27 5.98 -12.25
N ILE A 109 2.27 6.33 -13.52
CA ILE A 109 3.42 6.08 -14.38
C ILE A 109 4.50 7.08 -13.98
N LEU A 110 5.61 6.58 -13.42
CA LEU A 110 6.75 7.40 -13.04
C LEU A 110 7.55 7.85 -14.27
N PRO A 111 8.17 9.03 -14.26
CA PRO A 111 9.11 9.43 -15.31
C PRO A 111 10.18 8.36 -15.55
N GLY A 112 10.46 8.04 -16.81
CA GLY A 112 11.43 7.01 -17.19
C GLY A 112 10.95 5.56 -17.08
N VAL A 113 9.82 5.30 -16.46
CA VAL A 113 9.20 3.96 -16.40
C VAL A 113 8.25 3.77 -17.58
N THR A 114 8.37 2.62 -18.25
CA THR A 114 7.53 2.28 -19.41
C THR A 114 6.26 1.57 -18.97
N SER A 115 5.11 2.10 -19.37
CA SER A 115 3.82 1.43 -19.22
C SER A 115 3.60 0.42 -20.35
N PRO A 116 2.92 -0.72 -20.09
CA PRO A 116 2.47 -1.62 -21.15
C PRO A 116 1.34 -1.02 -22.01
N LEU A 117 0.75 0.07 -21.56
CA LEU A 117 -0.29 0.78 -22.31
C LEU A 117 0.31 1.52 -23.52
N ARG A 118 -0.29 1.32 -24.70
CA ARG A 118 0.16 1.98 -25.93
C ARG A 118 0.01 3.50 -25.83
N ASN A 119 1.06 4.24 -26.13
CA ASN A 119 1.09 5.70 -26.17
C ASN A 119 0.64 6.37 -24.87
N ARG A 120 1.01 5.79 -23.72
CA ARG A 120 0.76 6.35 -22.40
C ARG A 120 2.07 6.57 -21.64
N GLY A 121 2.11 7.65 -20.90
CA GLY A 121 3.27 8.06 -20.11
C GLY A 121 2.88 8.80 -18.84
N PRO A 122 3.83 9.48 -18.18
CA PRO A 122 3.57 10.25 -16.97
C PRO A 122 2.40 11.21 -17.14
N GLY A 123 1.47 11.21 -16.18
CA GLY A 123 0.25 12.03 -16.20
C GLY A 123 -0.98 11.35 -16.83
N ASP A 124 -0.82 10.32 -17.66
CA ASP A 124 -1.95 9.58 -18.23
C ASP A 124 -2.61 8.62 -17.24
N LEU A 125 -1.84 8.12 -16.30
CA LEU A 125 -2.26 7.26 -15.19
C LEU A 125 -1.71 7.85 -13.91
N ASP A 126 -2.58 8.39 -13.08
CA ASP A 126 -2.30 8.92 -11.75
C ASP A 126 -3.55 8.72 -10.89
N TRP A 127 -3.59 7.60 -10.17
CA TRP A 127 -4.75 7.17 -9.39
C TRP A 127 -4.41 6.96 -7.93
N VAL A 128 -5.45 7.04 -7.09
CA VAL A 128 -5.39 6.52 -5.72
C VAL A 128 -6.55 5.56 -5.53
N ILE A 129 -6.24 4.30 -5.25
CA ILE A 129 -7.24 3.29 -4.92
C ILE A 129 -7.39 3.24 -3.40
N VAL A 130 -8.61 3.47 -2.94
CA VAL A 130 -9.02 3.33 -1.54
C VAL A 130 -9.70 1.98 -1.39
N ARG A 131 -9.06 1.08 -0.66
CA ARG A 131 -9.54 -0.26 -0.35
C ARG A 131 -10.15 -0.29 1.04
N GLU A 132 -11.38 -0.74 1.17
CA GLU A 132 -11.93 -1.10 2.46
C GLU A 132 -11.09 -2.26 3.01
N ASN A 133 -10.60 -2.15 4.25
CA ASN A 133 -9.56 -3.03 4.77
C ASN A 133 -9.97 -3.84 6.01
N SER A 134 -11.21 -3.76 6.44
CA SER A 134 -11.66 -4.34 7.71
C SER A 134 -12.70 -5.45 7.59
N GLU A 135 -13.41 -5.54 6.48
CA GLU A 135 -14.53 -6.45 6.29
C GLU A 135 -14.60 -6.97 4.84
N GLY A 136 -15.77 -7.29 4.36
CA GLY A 136 -15.98 -7.80 3.02
C GLY A 136 -15.61 -9.28 2.91
N GLU A 137 -14.98 -9.60 1.81
CA GLU A 137 -14.58 -10.97 1.46
C GLU A 137 -13.43 -11.49 2.34
N TYR A 138 -12.65 -10.58 2.94
CA TYR A 138 -11.60 -10.89 3.91
C TYR A 138 -12.08 -10.92 5.37
N SER A 139 -13.38 -10.96 5.60
CA SER A 139 -13.94 -11.01 6.96
C SER A 139 -13.60 -12.31 7.71
N GLY A 140 -13.18 -13.36 7.00
CA GLY A 140 -12.83 -14.65 7.59
C GLY A 140 -14.03 -15.49 8.02
N ASN A 141 -15.23 -15.16 7.55
CA ASN A 141 -16.44 -15.89 7.86
C ASN A 141 -16.72 -16.96 6.81
N GLY A 142 -16.98 -18.17 7.29
CA GLY A 142 -17.25 -19.30 6.43
C GLY A 142 -17.03 -20.60 7.15
N GLY A 143 -17.00 -21.68 6.39
CA GLY A 143 -16.80 -23.00 6.95
C GLY A 143 -16.52 -24.05 5.91
N ARG A 144 -16.10 -25.20 6.37
CA ARG A 144 -15.82 -26.36 5.53
C ARG A 144 -16.32 -27.63 6.20
N THR A 145 -17.16 -28.36 5.49
CA THR A 145 -17.75 -29.63 5.97
C THR A 145 -17.41 -30.77 5.03
N HIS A 146 -17.54 -32.02 5.50
CA HIS A 146 -17.23 -33.25 4.76
C HIS A 146 -15.81 -33.28 4.16
N ARG A 147 -14.82 -32.73 4.91
CA ARG A 147 -13.43 -32.63 4.44
C ARG A 147 -12.87 -33.98 4.01
N GLY A 148 -12.30 -34.02 2.80
CA GLY A 148 -11.70 -35.21 2.20
C GLY A 148 -12.71 -36.19 1.60
N LEU A 149 -14.00 -35.86 1.55
CA LEU A 149 -15.07 -36.65 0.93
C LEU A 149 -15.50 -36.01 -0.39
N PRO A 150 -16.11 -36.79 -1.32
CA PRO A 150 -16.64 -36.22 -2.56
C PRO A 150 -17.73 -35.14 -2.36
N GLU A 151 -18.42 -35.20 -1.23
CA GLU A 151 -19.47 -34.25 -0.84
C GLU A 151 -18.91 -33.01 -0.09
N GLU A 152 -17.62 -32.80 -0.13
CA GLU A 152 -17.00 -31.67 0.58
C GLU A 152 -17.60 -30.34 0.14
N VAL A 153 -17.92 -29.49 1.13
CA VAL A 153 -18.48 -28.15 0.92
C VAL A 153 -17.61 -27.11 1.60
N GLY A 154 -17.20 -26.10 0.85
CA GLY A 154 -16.58 -24.88 1.39
C GLY A 154 -17.52 -23.70 1.21
N THR A 155 -17.63 -22.86 2.23
CA THR A 155 -18.38 -21.61 2.19
C THR A 155 -17.49 -20.45 2.63
N GLU A 156 -17.56 -19.34 1.88
CA GLU A 156 -17.00 -18.05 2.27
C GLU A 156 -18.13 -17.03 2.30
N VAL A 157 -18.20 -16.24 3.36
CA VAL A 157 -19.25 -15.25 3.56
C VAL A 157 -18.63 -13.87 3.58
N ALA A 158 -18.93 -13.06 2.57
CA ALA A 158 -18.59 -11.65 2.54
C ALA A 158 -19.55 -10.86 3.46
N ILE A 159 -19.00 -10.08 4.38
CA ILE A 159 -19.75 -9.27 5.33
C ILE A 159 -19.56 -7.81 5.04
N PHE A 160 -20.64 -7.09 4.81
CA PHE A 160 -20.65 -5.65 4.59
C PHE A 160 -21.55 -5.01 5.61
N THR A 161 -21.00 -4.12 6.46
CA THR A 161 -21.77 -3.40 7.45
C THR A 161 -21.97 -1.95 7.04
N ARG A 162 -23.09 -1.37 7.41
CA ARG A 162 -23.33 0.06 7.14
C ARG A 162 -22.23 0.95 7.76
N VAL A 163 -21.76 0.61 8.94
CA VAL A 163 -20.66 1.33 9.60
C VAL A 163 -19.36 1.26 8.77
N GLY A 164 -18.96 0.06 8.37
CA GLY A 164 -17.73 -0.16 7.60
C GLY A 164 -17.78 0.51 6.24
N VAL A 165 -18.89 0.35 5.51
CA VAL A 165 -19.07 0.96 4.18
C VAL A 165 -19.14 2.50 4.28
N THR A 166 -19.85 3.05 5.26
CA THR A 166 -19.99 4.50 5.42
C THR A 166 -18.65 5.16 5.74
N ARG A 167 -17.85 4.57 6.64
CA ARG A 167 -16.55 5.16 7.03
C ARG A 167 -15.53 5.13 5.90
N ILE A 168 -15.46 4.05 5.14
CA ILE A 168 -14.54 4.01 4.00
C ILE A 168 -15.01 4.94 2.87
N MET A 169 -16.31 5.06 2.67
CA MET A 169 -16.87 5.96 1.67
C MET A 169 -16.56 7.42 2.00
N ARG A 170 -16.76 7.85 3.26
CA ARG A 170 -16.37 9.19 3.71
C ARG A 170 -14.88 9.44 3.55
N TYR A 171 -14.05 8.46 3.89
CA TYR A 171 -12.61 8.57 3.68
C TYR A 171 -12.26 8.82 2.20
N ALA A 172 -12.85 8.03 1.29
CA ALA A 172 -12.62 8.15 -0.14
C ALA A 172 -13.09 9.50 -0.70
N PHE A 173 -14.27 10.00 -0.28
CA PHE A 173 -14.75 11.32 -0.68
C PHE A 173 -13.84 12.44 -0.18
N ARG A 174 -13.37 12.40 1.07
CA ARG A 174 -12.40 13.37 1.61
C ARG A 174 -11.09 13.35 0.83
N LEU A 175 -10.59 12.17 0.50
CA LEU A 175 -9.38 12.04 -0.30
C LEU A 175 -9.58 12.62 -1.70
N ALA A 176 -10.68 12.30 -2.37
CA ALA A 176 -11.02 12.87 -3.67
C ALA A 176 -11.15 14.40 -3.60
N GLN A 177 -11.77 14.93 -2.54
CA GLN A 177 -11.91 16.37 -2.31
C GLN A 177 -10.54 17.08 -2.18
N SER A 178 -9.56 16.41 -1.61
CA SER A 178 -8.19 16.95 -1.43
C SER A 178 -7.36 16.93 -2.72
N ARG A 179 -7.76 16.15 -3.73
CA ARG A 179 -7.07 16.06 -5.01
C ARG A 179 -7.58 17.13 -6.00
N PRO A 180 -6.72 17.64 -6.89
CA PRO A 180 -7.09 18.77 -7.76
C PRO A 180 -8.32 18.53 -8.64
N ARG A 181 -8.52 17.29 -9.11
CA ARG A 181 -9.62 16.93 -10.01
C ARG A 181 -10.95 16.70 -9.30
N LYS A 182 -10.92 16.39 -8.01
CA LYS A 182 -12.09 16.11 -7.18
C LYS A 182 -13.05 15.08 -7.80
N LEU A 183 -12.48 13.97 -8.31
CA LEU A 183 -13.21 12.89 -8.95
C LEU A 183 -13.14 11.62 -8.11
N LEU A 184 -14.27 10.95 -7.93
CA LEU A 184 -14.36 9.65 -7.25
C LEU A 184 -15.13 8.66 -8.11
N THR A 185 -14.56 7.48 -8.35
CA THR A 185 -15.27 6.34 -8.94
C THR A 185 -15.50 5.28 -7.88
N VAL A 186 -16.76 4.96 -7.63
CA VAL A 186 -17.19 3.91 -6.70
C VAL A 186 -17.34 2.60 -7.46
N VAL A 187 -16.59 1.57 -7.09
CA VAL A 187 -16.58 0.29 -7.78
C VAL A 187 -17.37 -0.74 -6.98
N THR A 188 -18.37 -1.32 -7.61
CA THR A 188 -19.21 -2.37 -7.01
C THR A 188 -19.53 -3.50 -7.99
N LYS A 189 -20.29 -4.47 -7.57
CA LYS A 189 -20.88 -5.51 -8.42
C LYS A 189 -22.36 -5.70 -8.09
N SER A 190 -23.08 -4.59 -7.95
CA SER A 190 -24.48 -4.57 -7.47
C SER A 190 -25.49 -5.26 -8.40
N ASN A 191 -25.14 -5.45 -9.68
CA ASN A 191 -25.95 -6.23 -10.61
C ASN A 191 -25.93 -7.75 -10.34
N ALA A 192 -24.96 -8.23 -9.55
CA ALA A 192 -24.83 -9.64 -9.18
C ALA A 192 -24.97 -9.83 -7.66
N GLN A 193 -24.31 -9.03 -6.87
CA GLN A 193 -24.33 -9.06 -5.39
C GLN A 193 -25.38 -8.06 -4.88
N ARG A 194 -26.62 -8.41 -5.01
CA ARG A 194 -27.77 -7.52 -4.86
C ARG A 194 -28.08 -7.05 -3.43
N HIS A 195 -27.41 -7.56 -2.42
CA HIS A 195 -27.59 -7.13 -1.02
C HIS A 195 -26.46 -6.20 -0.58
N GLY A 196 -25.25 -6.73 -0.40
CA GLY A 196 -24.10 -5.95 0.08
C GLY A 196 -23.66 -4.85 -0.90
N MET A 197 -23.63 -5.14 -2.20
CA MET A 197 -23.18 -4.16 -3.18
C MET A 197 -24.25 -3.10 -3.52
N VAL A 198 -25.54 -3.43 -3.44
CA VAL A 198 -26.60 -2.42 -3.54
C VAL A 198 -26.54 -1.47 -2.34
N MET A 199 -26.26 -1.98 -1.13
CA MET A 199 -26.03 -1.14 0.04
C MET A 199 -24.80 -0.22 -0.15
N TRP A 200 -23.73 -0.68 -0.82
CA TRP A 200 -22.60 0.16 -1.21
C TRP A 200 -23.02 1.31 -2.12
N ASP A 201 -23.84 1.03 -3.14
CA ASP A 201 -24.35 2.06 -4.07
C ASP A 201 -25.22 3.10 -3.33
N GLU A 202 -26.09 2.66 -2.44
CA GLU A 202 -26.96 3.51 -1.64
C GLU A 202 -26.15 4.43 -0.71
N ILE A 203 -25.17 3.87 0.01
CA ILE A 203 -24.29 4.63 0.92
C ILE A 203 -23.42 5.62 0.14
N ALA A 204 -22.94 5.25 -1.06
CA ALA A 204 -22.21 6.21 -1.90
C ALA A 204 -23.06 7.43 -2.23
N ALA A 205 -24.33 7.24 -2.59
CA ALA A 205 -25.27 8.34 -2.86
C ALA A 205 -25.58 9.18 -1.62
N GLU A 206 -25.74 8.53 -0.46
CA GLU A 206 -25.95 9.21 0.83
C GLU A 206 -24.74 10.09 1.21
N VAL A 207 -23.52 9.51 1.20
CA VAL A 207 -22.28 10.22 1.58
C VAL A 207 -21.92 11.31 0.58
N ALA A 208 -22.22 11.13 -0.71
CA ALA A 208 -22.00 12.16 -1.72
C ALA A 208 -22.67 13.50 -1.39
N GLN A 209 -23.77 13.49 -0.66
CA GLN A 209 -24.47 14.72 -0.23
C GLN A 209 -23.63 15.54 0.77
N GLU A 210 -22.72 14.91 1.49
CA GLU A 210 -21.78 15.59 2.41
C GLU A 210 -20.64 16.29 1.64
N PHE A 211 -20.43 15.96 0.34
CA PHE A 211 -19.30 16.43 -0.49
C PHE A 211 -19.80 16.99 -1.85
N PRO A 212 -20.57 18.07 -1.88
CA PRO A 212 -21.19 18.57 -3.10
C PRO A 212 -20.20 19.05 -4.15
N ASP A 213 -18.94 19.31 -3.78
CA ASP A 213 -17.86 19.73 -4.68
C ASP A 213 -17.05 18.56 -5.28
N VAL A 214 -17.37 17.31 -4.90
CA VAL A 214 -16.77 16.12 -5.50
C VAL A 214 -17.70 15.53 -6.57
N GLN A 215 -17.17 15.39 -7.77
CA GLN A 215 -17.86 14.64 -8.82
C GLN A 215 -17.62 13.15 -8.63
N TRP A 216 -18.66 12.35 -8.74
CA TRP A 216 -18.52 10.91 -8.59
C TRP A 216 -19.37 10.14 -9.58
N ASP A 217 -18.93 8.94 -9.90
CA ASP A 217 -19.66 7.96 -10.68
C ASP A 217 -19.54 6.57 -10.05
N LYS A 218 -20.40 5.66 -10.50
CA LYS A 218 -20.37 4.25 -10.14
C LYS A 218 -19.96 3.42 -11.34
N MET A 219 -19.17 2.38 -11.10
CA MET A 219 -18.76 1.45 -12.13
C MET A 219 -18.78 0.01 -11.61
N LEU A 220 -19.25 -0.93 -12.41
CA LEU A 220 -19.12 -2.36 -12.10
C LEU A 220 -17.66 -2.79 -12.25
N VAL A 221 -17.19 -3.70 -11.39
CA VAL A 221 -15.76 -4.06 -11.30
C VAL A 221 -15.17 -4.58 -12.61
N ASP A 222 -15.91 -5.34 -13.38
CA ASP A 222 -15.52 -5.81 -14.71
C ASP A 222 -15.39 -4.66 -15.74
N ALA A 223 -16.35 -3.75 -15.76
CA ALA A 223 -16.27 -2.54 -16.57
C ALA A 223 -15.11 -1.61 -16.11
N MET A 224 -14.79 -1.63 -14.84
CA MET A 224 -13.65 -0.87 -14.29
C MET A 224 -12.32 -1.35 -14.85
N THR A 225 -12.09 -2.66 -14.96
CA THR A 225 -10.86 -3.19 -15.57
C THR A 225 -10.69 -2.74 -17.01
N HIS A 226 -11.79 -2.68 -17.74
CA HIS A 226 -11.83 -2.15 -19.11
C HIS A 226 -11.46 -0.65 -19.15
N ARG A 227 -12.09 0.16 -18.29
CA ARG A 227 -11.81 1.61 -18.22
C ARG A 227 -10.37 1.91 -17.79
N MET A 228 -9.83 1.19 -16.83
CA MET A 228 -8.43 1.32 -16.40
C MET A 228 -7.45 1.08 -17.55
N THR A 229 -7.78 0.17 -18.46
CA THR A 229 -6.93 -0.20 -19.59
C THR A 229 -7.08 0.76 -20.76
N LEU A 230 -8.29 1.11 -21.13
CA LEU A 230 -8.57 1.89 -22.36
C LEU A 230 -8.61 3.41 -22.11
N HIS A 231 -9.07 3.83 -20.94
CA HIS A 231 -9.28 5.24 -20.61
C HIS A 231 -8.69 5.64 -19.25
N PRO A 232 -7.40 5.31 -18.97
CA PRO A 232 -6.76 5.55 -17.67
C PRO A 232 -6.85 7.01 -17.22
N GLN A 233 -6.75 7.95 -18.13
CA GLN A 233 -6.78 9.39 -17.87
C GLN A 233 -8.12 9.90 -17.31
N THR A 234 -9.18 9.10 -17.39
CA THR A 234 -10.51 9.46 -16.87
C THR A 234 -10.70 9.16 -15.38
N LEU A 235 -9.75 8.47 -14.78
CA LEU A 235 -9.78 8.04 -13.38
C LEU A 235 -8.91 8.93 -12.49
N ASP A 236 -9.30 9.03 -11.22
CA ASP A 236 -8.56 9.78 -10.19
C ASP A 236 -8.58 9.02 -8.86
N THR A 237 -9.54 9.28 -7.97
CA THR A 237 -9.74 8.48 -6.77
C THR A 237 -10.74 7.35 -7.05
N ILE A 238 -10.44 6.16 -6.55
CA ILE A 238 -11.23 4.95 -6.76
C ILE A 238 -11.48 4.33 -5.39
N VAL A 239 -12.72 3.95 -5.08
CA VAL A 239 -13.04 3.20 -3.85
C VAL A 239 -13.72 1.88 -4.20
N ALA A 240 -13.30 0.81 -3.52
CA ALA A 240 -13.84 -0.52 -3.73
C ALA A 240 -13.77 -1.36 -2.45
N THR A 241 -14.47 -2.51 -2.47
CA THR A 241 -14.37 -3.51 -1.41
C THR A 241 -12.97 -4.07 -1.29
N ASN A 242 -12.74 -4.76 -0.20
CA ASN A 242 -11.46 -5.40 0.12
C ASN A 242 -10.93 -6.24 -1.06
N LEU A 243 -11.72 -7.18 -1.58
CA LEU A 243 -11.33 -8.06 -2.67
C LEU A 243 -11.23 -7.31 -4.01
N HIS A 244 -12.22 -6.50 -4.35
CA HIS A 244 -12.22 -5.78 -5.63
C HIS A 244 -11.02 -4.82 -5.72
N ALA A 245 -10.74 -4.07 -4.66
CA ALA A 245 -9.60 -3.16 -4.65
C ALA A 245 -8.25 -3.88 -4.67
N ASP A 246 -8.16 -5.06 -4.06
CA ASP A 246 -6.96 -5.90 -4.12
C ASP A 246 -6.63 -6.27 -5.58
N ILE A 247 -7.61 -6.79 -6.29
CA ILE A 247 -7.46 -7.17 -7.70
C ILE A 247 -7.16 -5.95 -8.59
N LEU A 248 -7.90 -4.86 -8.40
CA LEU A 248 -7.74 -3.64 -9.22
C LEU A 248 -6.39 -2.96 -8.99
N SER A 249 -5.85 -2.99 -7.78
CA SER A 249 -4.55 -2.37 -7.48
C SER A 249 -3.37 -3.13 -8.07
N ASP A 250 -3.47 -4.45 -8.22
CA ASP A 250 -2.46 -5.24 -8.93
C ASP A 250 -2.49 -4.94 -10.42
N LEU A 251 -3.69 -4.84 -11.00
CA LEU A 251 -3.83 -4.36 -12.38
C LEU A 251 -3.24 -2.95 -12.53
N ALA A 252 -3.54 -2.03 -11.63
CA ALA A 252 -3.00 -0.68 -11.64
C ALA A 252 -1.47 -0.67 -11.62
N GLY A 253 -0.85 -1.45 -10.74
CA GLY A 253 0.61 -1.60 -10.66
C GLY A 253 1.21 -2.11 -11.98
N ALA A 254 0.61 -3.13 -12.58
CA ALA A 254 1.02 -3.66 -13.87
C ALA A 254 0.92 -2.60 -14.99
N LEU A 255 -0.17 -1.83 -15.03
CA LEU A 255 -0.37 -0.75 -16.00
C LEU A 255 0.58 0.43 -15.78
N ALA A 256 1.05 0.65 -14.56
CA ALA A 256 2.06 1.65 -14.24
C ALA A 256 3.51 1.19 -14.51
N GLY A 257 3.71 -0.10 -14.82
CA GLY A 257 4.99 -0.67 -15.20
C GLY A 257 5.48 -1.83 -14.32
N SER A 258 5.25 -1.81 -13.02
CA SER A 258 5.65 -2.88 -12.09
C SER A 258 4.98 -2.72 -10.72
N LEU A 259 4.73 -3.83 -10.05
CA LEU A 259 4.37 -3.84 -8.62
C LEU A 259 5.53 -3.34 -7.75
N GLY A 260 6.77 -3.42 -8.23
CA GLY A 260 7.97 -2.93 -7.56
C GLY A 260 8.02 -1.42 -7.34
N VAL A 261 7.10 -0.64 -7.95
CA VAL A 261 7.02 0.81 -7.77
C VAL A 261 5.76 1.27 -7.01
N ALA A 262 4.90 0.36 -6.58
CA ALA A 262 3.61 0.68 -5.97
C ALA A 262 3.62 0.53 -4.43
N PRO A 263 3.24 1.57 -3.67
CA PRO A 263 3.16 1.54 -2.22
C PRO A 263 1.75 1.21 -1.72
N THR A 264 1.66 0.95 -0.41
CA THR A 264 0.40 0.72 0.30
C THR A 264 0.46 1.35 1.69
N ALA A 265 -0.62 2.01 2.10
CA ALA A 265 -0.81 2.47 3.47
C ALA A 265 -2.05 1.83 4.08
N ASN A 266 -1.88 1.15 5.21
CA ASN A 266 -2.98 0.64 6.04
C ASN A 266 -3.19 1.62 7.18
N ILE A 267 -4.26 2.40 7.12
CA ILE A 267 -4.45 3.59 7.96
C ILE A 267 -5.59 3.39 8.96
N ASP A 268 -5.34 3.71 10.22
CA ASP A 268 -6.37 4.09 11.18
C ASP A 268 -6.59 5.62 11.06
N PRO A 269 -7.65 6.06 10.35
CA PRO A 269 -7.86 7.49 10.12
C PRO A 269 -8.14 8.29 11.39
N GLU A 270 -8.64 7.65 12.43
CA GLU A 270 -8.86 8.26 13.74
C GLU A 270 -7.58 8.35 14.60
N ARG A 271 -6.47 7.75 14.13
CA ARG A 271 -5.14 7.80 14.78
C ARG A 271 -5.14 7.30 16.23
N ARG A 272 -5.95 6.32 16.54
CA ARG A 272 -5.99 5.66 17.87
C ARG A 272 -4.83 4.70 18.06
N PHE A 273 -4.37 4.11 16.94
CA PHE A 273 -3.30 3.13 16.88
C PHE A 273 -2.34 3.44 15.74
N PRO A 274 -1.11 2.89 15.74
CA PRO A 274 -0.19 3.08 14.65
C PRO A 274 -0.75 2.54 13.34
N SER A 275 -0.53 3.27 12.25
CA SER A 275 -0.80 2.82 10.89
C SER A 275 0.38 2.03 10.34
N MET A 276 0.13 1.15 9.37
CA MET A 276 1.14 0.28 8.78
C MET A 276 1.35 0.59 7.29
N PHE A 277 2.58 0.78 6.91
CA PHE A 277 3.00 1.16 5.57
C PHE A 277 3.86 0.07 4.96
N GLU A 278 3.49 -0.42 3.78
CA GLU A 278 4.12 -1.57 3.12
C GLU A 278 4.14 -1.39 1.60
N PRO A 279 5.12 -1.94 0.86
CA PRO A 279 5.02 -2.04 -0.59
C PRO A 279 3.90 -3.01 -0.98
N ILE A 280 3.33 -2.83 -2.17
CA ILE A 280 2.25 -3.70 -2.67
C ILE A 280 2.77 -5.07 -3.10
N HIS A 281 4.05 -5.15 -3.52
CA HIS A 281 4.66 -6.42 -3.97
C HIS A 281 4.74 -7.44 -2.84
N GLY A 282 4.76 -8.71 -3.21
CA GLY A 282 4.97 -9.83 -2.28
C GLY A 282 6.46 -10.03 -1.92
N SER A 283 6.72 -11.18 -1.35
CA SER A 283 8.06 -11.59 -0.86
C SER A 283 9.07 -11.93 -1.96
N ALA A 284 8.63 -12.22 -3.19
CA ALA A 284 9.47 -12.48 -4.37
C ALA A 284 10.68 -13.39 -4.07
N PHE A 285 10.42 -14.58 -3.59
CA PHE A 285 11.48 -15.54 -3.17
C PHE A 285 12.43 -15.94 -4.29
N ASP A 286 11.99 -15.87 -5.54
CA ASP A 286 12.80 -16.16 -6.74
C ASP A 286 13.99 -15.21 -6.91
N ILE A 287 13.90 -13.99 -6.36
CA ILE A 287 14.97 -12.99 -6.40
C ILE A 287 15.58 -12.67 -5.03
N THR A 288 15.11 -13.31 -3.96
CA THR A 288 15.63 -13.10 -2.59
C THR A 288 17.14 -13.34 -2.53
N GLY A 289 17.87 -12.40 -1.94
CA GLY A 289 19.32 -12.46 -1.75
C GLY A 289 20.14 -12.18 -2.99
N LYS A 290 19.51 -11.87 -4.14
CA LYS A 290 20.22 -11.54 -5.39
C LYS A 290 20.62 -10.07 -5.50
N GLY A 291 20.13 -9.21 -4.59
CA GLY A 291 20.43 -7.78 -4.59
C GLY A 291 19.81 -7.01 -5.76
N ILE A 292 18.77 -7.54 -6.38
CA ILE A 292 18.10 -6.94 -7.55
C ILE A 292 16.67 -6.50 -7.32
N ALA A 293 16.16 -6.63 -6.09
CA ALA A 293 14.83 -6.18 -5.73
C ALA A 293 14.70 -4.68 -5.95
N ASN A 294 13.54 -4.26 -6.50
CA ASN A 294 13.25 -2.85 -6.70
C ASN A 294 12.86 -2.19 -5.37
N PRO A 295 13.62 -1.21 -4.86
CA PRO A 295 13.32 -0.56 -3.59
C PRO A 295 12.33 0.62 -3.72
N ILE A 296 11.93 1.01 -4.93
CA ILE A 296 11.12 2.21 -5.19
C ILE A 296 9.78 2.14 -4.46
N ALA A 297 9.09 1.00 -4.48
CA ALA A 297 7.84 0.83 -3.75
C ALA A 297 8.01 1.09 -2.25
N THR A 298 9.11 0.62 -1.67
CA THR A 298 9.44 0.84 -0.25
C THR A 298 9.78 2.29 0.05
N PHE A 299 10.45 2.99 -0.85
CA PHE A 299 10.70 4.44 -0.72
C PHE A 299 9.41 5.24 -0.81
N TRP A 300 8.54 4.92 -1.75
CA TRP A 300 7.23 5.58 -1.84
C TRP A 300 6.33 5.23 -0.65
N THR A 301 6.47 4.04 -0.11
CA THR A 301 5.84 3.67 1.17
C THR A 301 6.29 4.59 2.31
N ALA A 302 7.57 4.94 2.37
CA ALA A 302 8.09 5.93 3.33
C ALA A 302 7.50 7.33 3.08
N VAL A 303 7.25 7.71 1.83
CA VAL A 303 6.52 8.96 1.51
C VAL A 303 5.15 8.97 2.16
N GLN A 304 4.36 7.91 2.00
CA GLN A 304 3.04 7.80 2.64
C GLN A 304 3.12 7.84 4.17
N MET A 305 4.10 7.16 4.75
CA MET A 305 4.34 7.17 6.19
C MET A 305 4.65 8.58 6.69
N LEU A 306 5.52 9.31 6.02
CA LEU A 306 5.91 10.67 6.37
C LEU A 306 4.74 11.65 6.20
N GLU A 307 3.96 11.53 5.13
CA GLU A 307 2.73 12.33 4.96
C GLU A 307 1.75 12.10 6.12
N HIS A 308 1.57 10.84 6.52
CA HIS A 308 0.72 10.49 7.66
C HIS A 308 1.24 11.07 8.98
N LEU A 309 2.55 11.11 9.18
CA LEU A 309 3.19 11.72 10.35
C LEU A 309 3.22 13.25 10.30
N GLY A 310 2.80 13.87 9.19
CA GLY A 310 2.78 15.32 9.00
C GLY A 310 4.08 15.91 8.44
N GLU A 311 5.05 15.05 8.08
CA GLU A 311 6.36 15.42 7.54
C GLU A 311 6.31 15.63 6.02
N ARG A 312 5.47 16.54 5.56
CA ARG A 312 5.19 16.77 4.14
C ARG A 312 6.41 17.17 3.32
N HIS A 313 7.30 17.96 3.90
CA HIS A 313 8.52 18.40 3.20
C HIS A 313 9.47 17.22 2.97
N ALA A 314 9.71 16.41 3.99
CA ALA A 314 10.52 15.21 3.88
C ALA A 314 9.90 14.19 2.89
N ALA A 315 8.58 14.03 2.94
CA ALA A 315 7.85 13.18 2.00
C ALA A 315 8.02 13.66 0.54
N ALA A 316 7.87 14.95 0.29
CA ALA A 316 8.05 15.54 -1.03
C ALA A 316 9.49 15.33 -1.56
N LEU A 317 10.49 15.49 -0.71
CA LEU A 317 11.90 15.31 -1.08
C LEU A 317 12.20 13.85 -1.50
N ILE A 318 11.65 12.85 -0.78
CA ILE A 318 11.77 11.46 -1.22
C ILE A 318 11.05 11.25 -2.56
N MET A 319 9.84 11.79 -2.74
CA MET A 319 9.10 11.62 -3.99
C MET A 319 9.84 12.25 -5.19
N GLU A 320 10.37 13.45 -5.04
CA GLU A 320 11.22 14.09 -6.03
C GLU A 320 12.45 13.25 -6.38
N SER A 321 13.10 12.67 -5.36
CA SER A 321 14.27 11.80 -5.59
C SER A 321 13.92 10.52 -6.34
N ILE A 322 12.76 9.91 -6.07
CA ILE A 322 12.23 8.75 -6.81
C ILE A 322 12.03 9.11 -8.28
N GLU A 323 11.33 10.20 -8.56
CA GLU A 323 11.05 10.65 -9.92
C GLU A 323 12.34 10.97 -10.69
N TYR A 324 13.28 11.66 -10.05
CA TYR A 324 14.58 11.98 -10.65
C TYR A 324 15.38 10.71 -11.00
N VAL A 325 15.49 9.77 -10.08
CA VAL A 325 16.26 8.53 -10.29
C VAL A 325 15.65 7.69 -11.41
N CYS A 326 14.32 7.60 -11.46
CA CYS A 326 13.62 6.92 -12.56
C CYS A 326 13.83 7.62 -13.90
N GLU A 327 13.72 8.95 -13.94
CA GLU A 327 13.95 9.75 -15.15
C GLU A 327 15.37 9.60 -15.68
N LYS A 328 16.36 9.45 -14.80
CA LYS A 328 17.77 9.18 -15.17
C LYS A 328 18.03 7.75 -15.63
N GLY A 329 17.03 6.89 -15.64
CA GLY A 329 17.14 5.50 -16.07
C GLY A 329 17.90 4.60 -15.09
N ILE A 330 18.04 5.01 -13.83
CA ILE A 330 18.63 4.17 -12.77
C ILE A 330 17.51 3.27 -12.25
N LEU A 331 17.24 2.20 -12.99
CA LEU A 331 16.09 1.33 -12.85
C LEU A 331 16.53 -0.13 -12.65
N THR A 332 15.79 -0.86 -11.85
CA THR A 332 15.97 -2.31 -11.66
C THR A 332 15.39 -3.13 -12.82
N PRO A 333 15.71 -4.43 -12.95
CA PRO A 333 15.28 -5.25 -14.08
C PRO A 333 13.76 -5.37 -14.27
N ASP A 334 12.96 -5.33 -13.22
CA ASP A 334 11.50 -5.42 -13.29
C ASP A 334 10.84 -4.25 -14.04
N VAL A 335 11.53 -3.12 -14.13
CA VAL A 335 11.11 -1.93 -14.90
C VAL A 335 12.04 -1.66 -16.10
N GLY A 336 12.77 -2.67 -16.55
CA GLY A 336 13.56 -2.63 -17.78
C GLY A 336 14.95 -2.06 -17.64
N GLY A 337 15.46 -1.85 -16.43
CA GLY A 337 16.81 -1.37 -16.16
C GLY A 337 17.81 -2.49 -15.88
N SER A 338 18.99 -2.10 -15.44
CA SER A 338 20.11 -3.00 -15.07
C SER A 338 20.70 -2.66 -13.70
N ALA A 339 20.16 -1.65 -13.00
CA ALA A 339 20.63 -1.29 -11.67
C ALA A 339 20.22 -2.33 -10.63
N ASN A 340 21.04 -2.48 -9.60
CA ASN A 340 20.70 -3.30 -8.44
C ASN A 340 20.05 -2.45 -7.33
N THR A 341 19.54 -3.10 -6.27
CA THR A 341 18.89 -2.44 -5.13
C THR A 341 19.79 -1.36 -4.51
N ALA A 342 21.08 -1.66 -4.32
CA ALA A 342 22.04 -0.74 -3.70
C ALA A 342 22.33 0.48 -4.58
N GLU A 343 22.39 0.31 -5.90
CA GLU A 343 22.62 1.41 -6.85
C GLU A 343 21.47 2.39 -6.87
N VAL A 344 20.22 1.90 -6.91
CA VAL A 344 19.01 2.72 -6.82
C VAL A 344 18.96 3.47 -5.48
N THR A 345 19.26 2.78 -4.38
CA THR A 345 19.26 3.37 -3.03
C THR A 345 20.30 4.50 -2.94
N ARG A 346 21.53 4.27 -3.39
CA ARG A 346 22.61 5.30 -3.41
C ARG A 346 22.20 6.51 -4.25
N ALA A 347 21.56 6.30 -5.38
CA ALA A 347 21.12 7.40 -6.24
C ALA A 347 20.05 8.28 -5.56
N VAL A 348 19.10 7.67 -4.87
CA VAL A 348 18.09 8.38 -4.08
C VAL A 348 18.73 9.16 -2.93
N VAL A 349 19.62 8.53 -2.17
CA VAL A 349 20.36 9.17 -1.07
C VAL A 349 21.19 10.34 -1.57
N HIS A 350 21.92 10.15 -2.68
CA HIS A 350 22.73 11.22 -3.28
C HIS A 350 21.89 12.43 -3.71
N TYR A 351 20.69 12.20 -4.27
CA TYR A 351 19.79 13.31 -4.62
C TYR A 351 19.34 14.09 -3.37
N ILE A 352 18.99 13.39 -2.28
CA ILE A 352 18.59 14.02 -1.02
C ILE A 352 19.76 14.86 -0.47
N ASP A 353 20.96 14.30 -0.42
CA ASP A 353 22.15 15.00 0.07
C ASP A 353 22.46 16.26 -0.76
N ALA A 354 22.43 16.17 -2.10
CA ALA A 354 22.68 17.31 -2.97
C ALA A 354 21.65 18.44 -2.87
N LYS A 355 20.38 18.11 -2.61
CA LYS A 355 19.34 19.13 -2.41
C LYS A 355 19.46 19.86 -1.09
N ALA A 356 19.90 19.18 -0.04
CA ALA A 356 20.13 19.78 1.25
C ALA A 356 21.32 20.78 1.23
N ASP A 357 22.42 20.42 0.57
CA ASP A 357 23.61 21.29 0.42
C ASP A 357 23.25 22.61 -0.29
N ILE A 358 22.34 22.57 -1.27
CA ILE A 358 21.85 23.79 -1.97
C ILE A 358 21.03 24.68 -1.03
N ALA A 359 20.22 24.09 -0.15
CA ALA A 359 19.38 24.83 0.77
C ALA A 359 20.19 25.52 1.90
N GLU A 360 21.32 24.94 2.29
CA GLU A 360 22.24 25.54 3.28
C GLU A 360 23.09 26.69 2.73
N THR A 361 23.24 26.74 1.41
CA THR A 361 24.05 27.76 0.72
C THR A 361 23.23 28.93 0.16
N ALA A 362 21.91 28.88 0.21
CA ALA A 362 20.96 29.90 -0.27
C ALA A 362 20.37 30.70 0.89
#